data_9708c8c75ed8cd3de9661c07a34de7fd
#
_entry.id   9708c8c75ed8cd3de9661c07a34de7fd
#
_cell.length_a   1.000
_cell.length_b   1.000
_cell.length_c   1.000
_cell.angle_alpha   90.00
_cell.angle_beta   90.00
_cell.angle_gamma   90.00
#
_symmetry.space_group_name_H-M   'P 1'
#
loop_
_entity.id
_entity.type
_entity.pdbx_description
1 polymer ?
#
loop_
_entity_poly.entity_id
_entity_poly.type
_entity_poly.pdbx_seq_one_letter_code
_entity_poly.pdbx_strand_id
1 'polypeptide(L)'
;MSKPFFSVIVPAHNSAEYIRKGLHSIRQQSFRDYELIVVCDACTDNTAQIALGFADNVIKTDYGMDGLARNAGIEVANGEWILFMDDDDWFLHPYVFQILHEEAVMTDADMIVFNFIWAKHRPDGGDQYYRNGVGRTNIAVWAKCWRRSFIGDTRFPGIPFTSDEPFMNAIIEKKPMAVWLDQPMYFYNYMREGSQTERHAAEAKT
;
A
#
# COMPACT_ATOMS: atom_id res chain seq x y z
N MET A 1 17.37 -7.37 18.25
CA MET A 1 17.48 -6.86 16.87
C MET A 1 17.08 -5.40 16.88
N SER A 2 17.75 -4.53 16.09
CA SER A 2 17.32 -3.13 15.91
C SER A 2 15.92 -3.11 15.29
N LYS A 3 15.12 -2.09 15.59
CA LYS A 3 13.83 -1.89 14.91
C LYS A 3 14.10 -1.56 13.45
N PRO A 4 13.34 -2.10 12.49
CA PRO A 4 13.48 -1.73 11.09
C PRO A 4 13.06 -0.27 10.87
N PHE A 5 13.58 0.36 9.82
CA PHE A 5 13.17 1.72 9.46
C PHE A 5 11.76 1.73 8.87
N PHE A 6 11.47 0.82 7.91
CA PHE A 6 10.15 0.68 7.33
C PHE A 6 9.45 -0.61 7.75
N SER A 7 8.14 -0.55 7.95
CA SER A 7 7.23 -1.71 7.86
C SER A 7 6.39 -1.57 6.60
N VAL A 8 6.56 -2.51 5.67
CA VAL A 8 5.74 -2.58 4.46
C VAL A 8 4.60 -3.54 4.71
N ILE A 9 3.37 -3.05 4.65
CA ILE A 9 2.15 -3.81 4.95
C ILE A 9 1.39 -4.06 3.65
N VAL A 10 1.16 -5.33 3.33
CA VAL A 10 0.42 -5.78 2.14
C VAL A 10 -0.81 -6.56 2.59
N PRO A 11 -2.00 -5.93 2.61
CA PRO A 11 -3.25 -6.68 2.75
C PRO A 11 -3.46 -7.51 1.50
N ALA A 12 -3.88 -8.76 1.62
CA ALA A 12 -4.05 -9.66 0.49
C ALA A 12 -5.28 -10.54 0.64
N HIS A 13 -6.07 -10.65 -0.44
CA HIS A 13 -7.24 -11.53 -0.51
C HIS A 13 -7.33 -12.23 -1.86
N ASN A 14 -7.09 -13.56 -1.88
CA ASN A 14 -7.16 -14.38 -3.10
C ASN A 14 -6.42 -13.76 -4.30
N SER A 15 -5.15 -13.40 -4.10
CA SER A 15 -4.30 -12.69 -5.06
C SER A 15 -3.11 -13.52 -5.55
N ALA A 16 -3.20 -14.85 -5.51
CA ALA A 16 -2.12 -15.75 -5.90
C ALA A 16 -1.55 -15.47 -7.30
N GLU A 17 -2.38 -14.97 -8.20
CA GLU A 17 -1.99 -14.60 -9.57
C GLU A 17 -1.14 -13.33 -9.62
N TYR A 18 -1.40 -12.37 -8.75
CA TYR A 18 -0.86 -11.01 -8.86
C TYR A 18 0.24 -10.71 -7.82
N ILE A 19 0.08 -11.16 -6.58
CA ILE A 19 0.87 -10.75 -5.43
C ILE A 19 2.39 -10.91 -5.61
N ARG A 20 2.84 -11.92 -6.38
CA ARG A 20 4.26 -12.21 -6.57
C ARG A 20 5.04 -11.02 -7.14
N LYS A 21 4.46 -10.28 -8.08
CA LYS A 21 5.10 -9.12 -8.72
C LYS A 21 5.35 -8.00 -7.72
N GLY A 22 4.35 -7.70 -6.89
CA GLY A 22 4.45 -6.71 -5.83
C GLY A 22 5.51 -7.07 -4.80
N LEU A 23 5.44 -8.29 -4.25
CA LEU A 23 6.40 -8.77 -3.25
C LEU A 23 7.83 -8.79 -3.80
N HIS A 24 8.01 -9.15 -5.08
CA HIS A 24 9.32 -9.12 -5.75
C HIS A 24 9.84 -7.67 -5.85
N SER A 25 8.99 -6.69 -6.20
CA SER A 25 9.39 -5.29 -6.27
C SER A 25 9.86 -4.72 -4.92
N ILE A 26 9.28 -5.20 -3.81
CA ILE A 26 9.73 -4.87 -2.45
C ILE A 26 11.10 -5.50 -2.19
N ARG A 27 11.29 -6.78 -2.50
CA ARG A 27 12.57 -7.48 -2.27
C ARG A 27 13.71 -6.99 -3.17
N GLN A 28 13.41 -6.30 -4.26
CA GLN A 28 14.40 -5.66 -5.13
C GLN A 28 14.86 -4.28 -4.64
N GLN A 29 14.26 -3.70 -3.59
CA GLN A 29 14.67 -2.39 -3.09
C GLN A 29 16.15 -2.40 -2.65
N SER A 30 16.88 -1.31 -2.96
CA SER A 30 18.31 -1.14 -2.58
C SER A 30 18.46 -0.92 -1.07
N PHE A 31 17.58 -0.17 -0.47
CA PHE A 31 17.53 0.03 0.98
C PHE A 31 16.99 -1.23 1.66
N ARG A 32 17.67 -1.72 2.70
CA ARG A 32 17.42 -3.05 3.28
C ARG A 32 16.85 -3.03 4.72
N ASP A 33 16.85 -1.89 5.37
CA ASP A 33 16.36 -1.77 6.75
C ASP A 33 14.83 -1.65 6.79
N TYR A 34 14.16 -2.75 6.42
CA TYR A 34 12.71 -2.86 6.43
C TYR A 34 12.25 -4.28 6.79
N GLU A 35 11.02 -4.38 7.26
CA GLU A 35 10.27 -5.63 7.35
C GLU A 35 9.10 -5.63 6.36
N LEU A 36 8.77 -6.82 5.84
CA LEU A 36 7.63 -7.05 4.97
C LEU A 36 6.59 -7.90 5.69
N ILE A 37 5.42 -7.34 5.89
CA ILE A 37 4.27 -7.95 6.56
C ILE A 37 3.18 -8.18 5.52
N VAL A 38 2.78 -9.42 5.30
CA VAL A 38 1.63 -9.76 4.44
C VAL A 38 0.49 -10.24 5.32
N VAL A 39 -0.68 -9.61 5.17
CA VAL A 39 -1.89 -10.00 5.90
C VAL A 39 -2.83 -10.68 4.92
N CYS A 40 -2.87 -12.02 4.96
CA CYS A 40 -3.76 -12.85 4.15
C CYS A 40 -5.14 -12.90 4.82
N ASP A 41 -6.05 -12.04 4.36
CA ASP A 41 -7.40 -11.93 4.92
C ASP A 41 -8.38 -12.79 4.13
N ALA A 42 -8.97 -13.80 4.79
CA ALA A 42 -9.91 -14.76 4.20
C ALA A 42 -9.41 -15.42 2.89
N CYS A 43 -8.08 -15.66 2.79
CA CYS A 43 -7.50 -16.29 1.60
C CYS A 43 -7.83 -17.78 1.55
N THR A 44 -8.37 -18.23 0.40
CA THR A 44 -8.69 -19.62 0.11
C THR A 44 -7.80 -20.23 -0.99
N ASP A 45 -7.01 -19.41 -1.68
CA ASP A 45 -6.07 -19.79 -2.71
C ASP A 45 -4.61 -19.90 -2.18
N ASN A 46 -3.64 -19.97 -3.07
CA ASN A 46 -2.22 -20.10 -2.73
C ASN A 46 -1.54 -18.78 -2.32
N THR A 47 -2.29 -17.68 -2.11
CA THR A 47 -1.74 -16.36 -1.74
C THR A 47 -0.80 -16.45 -0.52
N ALA A 48 -1.28 -17.07 0.58
CA ALA A 48 -0.47 -17.20 1.79
C ALA A 48 0.80 -18.02 1.58
N GLN A 49 0.73 -19.09 0.78
CA GLN A 49 1.89 -19.93 0.47
C GLN A 49 2.94 -19.16 -0.36
N ILE A 50 2.48 -18.31 -1.29
CA ILE A 50 3.38 -17.44 -2.05
C ILE A 50 4.02 -16.41 -1.13
N ALA A 51 3.24 -15.76 -0.26
CA ALA A 51 3.71 -14.75 0.68
C ALA A 51 4.82 -15.27 1.61
N LEU A 52 4.73 -16.52 2.08
CA LEU A 52 5.76 -17.16 2.92
C LEU A 52 7.15 -17.22 2.25
N GLY A 53 7.22 -17.18 0.92
CA GLY A 53 8.48 -17.14 0.18
C GLY A 53 9.13 -15.74 0.11
N PHE A 54 8.41 -14.70 0.56
CA PHE A 54 8.88 -13.32 0.48
C PHE A 54 8.82 -12.57 1.81
N ALA A 55 7.74 -12.72 2.58
CA ALA A 55 7.47 -11.90 3.76
C ALA A 55 8.31 -12.33 4.97
N ASP A 56 8.63 -11.35 5.83
CA ASP A 56 9.23 -11.61 7.15
C ASP A 56 8.14 -12.07 8.13
N ASN A 57 6.91 -11.61 7.92
CA ASN A 57 5.74 -12.01 8.71
C ASN A 57 4.52 -12.20 7.80
N VAL A 58 3.83 -13.34 7.94
CA VAL A 58 2.57 -13.64 7.25
C VAL A 58 1.49 -13.87 8.31
N ILE A 59 0.51 -12.97 8.34
CA ILE A 59 -0.63 -13.02 9.26
C ILE A 59 -1.84 -13.56 8.50
N LYS A 60 -2.60 -14.44 9.12
CA LYS A 60 -3.89 -14.91 8.59
C LYS A 60 -5.02 -14.34 9.41
N THR A 61 -5.98 -13.72 8.74
CA THR A 61 -7.20 -13.17 9.32
C THR A 61 -8.42 -13.62 8.53
N ASP A 62 -9.60 -13.33 9.04
CA ASP A 62 -10.87 -13.70 8.40
C ASP A 62 -11.88 -12.53 8.56
N TYR A 63 -11.44 -11.32 8.27
CA TYR A 63 -12.27 -10.13 8.38
C TYR A 63 -13.10 -9.87 7.12
N GLY A 64 -12.59 -10.25 5.95
CA GLY A 64 -13.17 -9.91 4.65
C GLY A 64 -13.18 -8.40 4.37
N MET A 65 -12.26 -7.66 4.95
CA MET A 65 -12.18 -6.19 4.90
C MET A 65 -10.73 -5.72 4.86
N ASP A 66 -10.34 -5.06 3.80
CA ASP A 66 -8.99 -4.57 3.56
C ASP A 66 -8.48 -3.60 4.65
N GLY A 67 -9.36 -2.72 5.15
CA GLY A 67 -9.03 -1.82 6.26
C GLY A 67 -8.68 -2.55 7.55
N LEU A 68 -9.42 -3.60 7.91
CA LEU A 68 -9.11 -4.43 9.09
C LEU A 68 -7.84 -5.26 8.89
N ALA A 69 -7.58 -5.72 7.67
CA ALA A 69 -6.33 -6.39 7.33
C ALA A 69 -5.14 -5.41 7.48
N ARG A 70 -5.25 -4.16 7.01
CA ARG A 70 -4.23 -3.12 7.23
C ARG A 70 -4.01 -2.86 8.72
N ASN A 71 -5.07 -2.79 9.53
CA ASN A 71 -4.96 -2.64 10.99
C ASN A 71 -4.17 -3.78 11.63
N ALA A 72 -4.45 -5.03 11.27
CA ALA A 72 -3.70 -6.19 11.77
C ALA A 72 -2.19 -6.07 11.42
N GLY A 73 -1.87 -5.54 10.24
CA GLY A 73 -0.49 -5.22 9.87
C GLY A 73 0.13 -4.11 10.73
N ILE A 74 -0.61 -3.03 11.01
CA ILE A 74 -0.16 -1.92 11.86
C ILE A 74 0.17 -2.41 13.28
N GLU A 75 -0.64 -3.31 13.85
CA GLU A 75 -0.48 -3.82 15.21
C GLU A 75 0.85 -4.57 15.43
N VAL A 76 1.34 -5.25 14.40
CA VAL A 76 2.60 -6.01 14.50
C VAL A 76 3.80 -5.27 13.92
N ALA A 77 3.58 -4.11 13.27
CA ALA A 77 4.62 -3.30 12.66
C ALA A 77 5.59 -2.73 13.70
N ASN A 78 6.90 -2.92 13.47
CA ASN A 78 7.96 -2.41 14.33
C ASN A 78 8.68 -1.21 13.73
N GLY A 79 8.55 -0.98 12.42
CA GLY A 79 9.18 0.11 11.69
C GLY A 79 8.85 1.49 12.24
N GLU A 80 9.77 2.42 12.07
CA GLU A 80 9.51 3.83 12.38
C GLU A 80 8.51 4.43 11.39
N TRP A 81 8.55 3.98 10.14
CA TRP A 81 7.67 4.40 9.06
C TRP A 81 6.88 3.23 8.51
N ILE A 82 5.65 3.49 8.07
CA ILE A 82 4.74 2.51 7.47
C ILE A 82 4.53 2.84 5.99
N LEU A 83 4.62 1.83 5.15
CA LEU A 83 4.20 1.82 3.76
C LEU A 83 3.08 0.81 3.58
N PHE A 84 2.00 1.20 2.91
CA PHE A 84 1.00 0.25 2.43
C PHE A 84 1.23 -0.03 0.95
N MET A 85 0.95 -1.25 0.53
CA MET A 85 0.93 -1.65 -0.88
C MET A 85 -0.21 -2.62 -1.10
N ASP A 86 -1.03 -2.40 -2.10
CA ASP A 86 -2.09 -3.33 -2.46
C ASP A 86 -1.50 -4.58 -3.15
N ASP A 87 -2.16 -5.71 -3.04
CA ASP A 87 -1.64 -7.03 -3.39
C ASP A 87 -1.48 -7.29 -4.91
N ASP A 88 -2.00 -6.37 -5.73
CA ASP A 88 -1.91 -6.40 -7.19
C ASP A 88 -1.04 -5.28 -7.78
N ASP A 89 -0.43 -4.46 -6.92
CA ASP A 89 0.39 -3.30 -7.27
C ASP A 89 1.91 -3.59 -7.11
N TRP A 90 2.76 -2.64 -7.49
CA TRP A 90 4.23 -2.76 -7.31
C TRP A 90 4.96 -1.42 -7.30
N PHE A 91 6.15 -1.39 -6.69
CA PHE A 91 7.06 -0.25 -6.79
C PHE A 91 7.77 -0.22 -8.15
N LEU A 92 7.91 0.98 -8.74
CA LEU A 92 8.38 1.18 -10.11
C LEU A 92 9.89 0.93 -10.30
N HIS A 93 10.69 1.13 -9.26
CA HIS A 93 12.15 1.01 -9.34
C HIS A 93 12.77 0.65 -7.97
N PRO A 94 14.03 0.15 -7.94
CA PRO A 94 14.65 -0.36 -6.71
C PRO A 94 15.11 0.72 -5.73
N TYR A 95 14.99 1.99 -6.05
CA TYR A 95 15.47 3.09 -5.20
C TYR A 95 14.35 3.79 -4.41
N VAL A 96 13.11 3.30 -4.46
CA VAL A 96 11.96 3.94 -3.78
C VAL A 96 12.24 4.07 -2.28
N PHE A 97 12.62 2.99 -1.62
CA PHE A 97 12.87 3.03 -0.17
C PHE A 97 14.07 3.89 0.20
N GLN A 98 15.11 3.94 -0.64
CA GLN A 98 16.26 4.83 -0.41
C GLN A 98 15.83 6.31 -0.45
N ILE A 99 15.03 6.70 -1.46
CA ILE A 99 14.54 8.08 -1.59
C ILE A 99 13.64 8.44 -0.40
N LEU A 100 12.70 7.56 -0.04
CA LEU A 100 11.81 7.79 1.11
C LEU A 100 12.58 7.89 2.43
N HIS A 101 13.65 7.09 2.61
CA HIS A 101 14.51 7.17 3.78
C HIS A 101 15.25 8.50 3.84
N GLU A 102 15.84 8.95 2.73
CA GLU A 102 16.54 10.23 2.66
C GLU A 102 15.61 11.39 3.04
N GLU A 103 14.41 11.45 2.47
CA GLU A 103 13.41 12.46 2.81
C GLU A 103 12.95 12.39 4.27
N ALA A 104 12.74 11.18 4.77
CA ALA A 104 12.31 10.96 6.16
C ALA A 104 13.35 11.41 7.19
N VAL A 105 14.64 11.28 6.86
CA VAL A 105 15.76 11.70 7.73
C VAL A 105 16.04 13.21 7.59
N MET A 106 15.86 13.78 6.40
CA MET A 106 16.17 15.19 6.12
C MET A 106 15.06 16.14 6.53
N THR A 107 13.86 15.64 6.83
CA THR A 107 12.68 16.47 7.14
C THR A 107 12.01 16.04 8.44
N ASP A 108 11.25 16.93 9.05
CA ASP A 108 10.39 16.60 10.19
C ASP A 108 9.00 16.07 9.75
N ALA A 109 8.93 15.49 8.55
CA ALA A 109 7.67 15.03 7.98
C ALA A 109 6.99 13.98 8.84
N ASP A 110 5.67 14.06 8.93
CA ASP A 110 4.79 13.02 9.46
C ASP A 110 4.31 12.09 8.34
N MET A 111 4.30 12.60 7.10
CA MET A 111 3.85 11.92 5.92
C MET A 111 4.66 12.35 4.70
N ILE A 112 5.12 11.39 3.89
CA ILE A 112 5.72 11.64 2.58
C ILE A 112 4.75 11.14 1.52
N VAL A 113 4.34 12.02 0.63
CA VAL A 113 3.41 11.72 -0.48
C VAL A 113 4.21 11.63 -1.77
N PHE A 114 3.97 10.62 -2.56
CA PHE A 114 4.64 10.44 -3.85
C PHE A 114 3.66 10.16 -4.99
N ASN A 115 4.10 10.35 -6.20
CA ASN A 115 3.30 10.10 -7.38
C ASN A 115 3.30 8.62 -7.78
N PHE A 116 2.33 8.28 -8.61
CA PHE A 116 2.16 6.94 -9.16
C PHE A 116 1.78 6.99 -10.64
N ILE A 117 1.96 5.88 -11.31
CA ILE A 117 1.48 5.61 -12.66
C ILE A 117 0.38 4.56 -12.56
N TRP A 118 -0.66 4.68 -13.35
CA TRP A 118 -1.67 3.66 -13.50
C TRP A 118 -1.97 3.40 -14.98
N ALA A 119 -2.39 2.20 -15.30
CA ALA A 119 -2.75 1.81 -16.64
C ALA A 119 -4.25 1.55 -16.74
N LYS A 120 -4.84 1.99 -17.85
CA LYS A 120 -6.19 1.60 -18.24
C LYS A 120 -6.09 0.60 -19.39
N HIS A 121 -6.55 -0.60 -19.17
CA HIS A 121 -6.67 -1.61 -20.21
C HIS A 121 -7.74 -1.21 -21.23
N ARG A 122 -7.43 -1.32 -22.51
CA ARG A 122 -8.35 -1.01 -23.58
C ARG A 122 -8.95 -2.29 -24.16
N PRO A 123 -10.18 -2.23 -24.71
CA PRO A 123 -10.81 -3.39 -25.36
C PRO A 123 -10.03 -3.95 -26.56
N ASP A 124 -9.14 -3.14 -27.17
CA ASP A 124 -8.27 -3.52 -28.29
C ASP A 124 -6.99 -4.25 -27.87
N GLY A 125 -6.83 -4.51 -26.54
CA GLY A 125 -5.66 -5.17 -25.96
C GLY A 125 -4.46 -4.25 -25.72
N GLY A 126 -4.61 -2.93 -25.91
CA GLY A 126 -3.59 -1.93 -25.58
C GLY A 126 -3.76 -1.38 -24.17
N ASP A 127 -2.66 -0.91 -23.57
CA ASP A 127 -2.68 -0.19 -22.29
C ASP A 127 -2.44 1.30 -22.52
N GLN A 128 -3.22 2.12 -21.85
CA GLN A 128 -2.98 3.55 -21.77
C GLN A 128 -2.50 3.90 -20.37
N TYR A 129 -1.28 4.48 -20.32
CA TYR A 129 -0.65 4.86 -19.06
C TYR A 129 -0.96 6.31 -18.70
N TYR A 130 -1.22 6.53 -17.42
CA TYR A 130 -1.50 7.83 -16.85
C TYR A 130 -0.59 8.06 -15.64
N ARG A 131 -0.18 9.31 -15.46
CA ARG A 131 0.57 9.76 -14.29
C ARG A 131 -0.33 10.61 -13.40
N ASN A 132 -0.29 10.37 -12.10
CA ASN A 132 -0.92 11.30 -11.15
C ASN A 132 -0.06 12.57 -11.03
N GLY A 133 -0.70 13.73 -10.95
CA GLY A 133 0.01 15.02 -10.77
C GLY A 133 0.24 15.35 -9.29
N VAL A 134 1.29 16.13 -9.03
CA VAL A 134 1.60 16.68 -7.70
C VAL A 134 0.45 17.52 -7.17
N GLY A 135 0.21 17.47 -5.86
CA GLY A 135 -0.75 18.35 -5.16
C GLY A 135 -2.21 17.95 -5.29
N ARG A 136 -2.53 16.83 -5.91
CA ARG A 136 -3.86 16.26 -5.82
C ARG A 136 -3.97 15.44 -4.54
N THR A 137 -4.90 15.82 -3.68
CA THR A 137 -5.29 15.02 -2.51
C THR A 137 -5.83 13.68 -3.00
N ASN A 138 -4.95 12.68 -3.00
CA ASN A 138 -5.35 11.31 -3.23
C ASN A 138 -5.66 10.68 -1.87
N ILE A 139 -6.83 10.10 -1.74
CA ILE A 139 -7.27 9.38 -0.54
C ILE A 139 -6.54 8.03 -0.39
N ALA A 140 -5.97 7.48 -1.47
CA ALA A 140 -5.28 6.20 -1.43
C ALA A 140 -4.10 6.21 -0.45
N VAL A 141 -4.06 5.26 0.45
CA VAL A 141 -3.04 5.16 1.50
C VAL A 141 -1.70 4.64 0.98
N TRP A 142 -1.71 3.89 -0.12
CA TRP A 142 -0.52 3.26 -0.72
C TRP A 142 0.43 4.25 -1.45
N ALA A 143 -0.03 5.44 -1.83
CA ALA A 143 0.84 6.49 -2.41
C ALA A 143 1.50 7.37 -1.35
N LYS A 144 1.72 6.84 -0.15
CA LYS A 144 2.24 7.58 1.00
C LYS A 144 3.13 6.71 1.88
N CYS A 145 4.10 7.37 2.51
CA CYS A 145 4.91 6.81 3.58
C CYS A 145 4.55 7.57 4.88
N TRP A 146 4.31 6.86 5.95
CA TRP A 146 3.69 7.37 7.17
C TRP A 146 4.61 7.22 8.37
N ARG A 147 4.87 8.29 9.12
CA ARG A 147 5.52 8.16 10.41
C ARG A 147 4.59 7.40 11.38
N ARG A 148 5.01 6.22 11.84
CA ARG A 148 4.16 5.33 12.65
C ARG A 148 3.66 6.00 13.94
N SER A 149 4.52 6.81 14.60
CA SER A 149 4.13 7.56 15.80
C SER A 149 3.04 8.60 15.52
N PHE A 150 2.98 9.14 14.30
CA PHE A 150 1.92 10.08 13.90
C PHE A 150 0.59 9.38 13.63
N ILE A 151 0.61 8.20 13.01
CA ILE A 151 -0.59 7.36 12.91
C ILE A 151 -1.16 7.13 14.32
N GLY A 152 -0.33 6.75 15.27
CA GLY A 152 -0.73 6.50 16.67
C GLY A 152 -1.86 5.48 16.74
N ASP A 153 -2.96 5.86 17.40
CA ASP A 153 -4.15 5.02 17.59
C ASP A 153 -5.17 5.12 16.43
N THR A 154 -4.87 5.89 15.37
CA THR A 154 -5.77 5.98 14.21
C THR A 154 -5.81 4.64 13.48
N ARG A 155 -7.02 4.15 13.21
CA ARG A 155 -7.25 2.87 12.54
C ARG A 155 -8.25 3.02 11.40
N PHE A 156 -8.14 2.13 10.43
CA PHE A 156 -9.14 1.99 9.37
C PHE A 156 -10.46 1.51 9.98
N PRO A 157 -11.61 2.03 9.54
CA PRO A 157 -12.89 1.51 9.99
C PRO A 157 -13.16 0.11 9.40
N GLY A 158 -13.95 -0.68 10.12
CA GLY A 158 -14.45 -1.97 9.63
C GLY A 158 -15.62 -1.79 8.66
N ILE A 159 -15.35 -1.28 7.46
CA ILE A 159 -16.34 -1.08 6.39
C ILE A 159 -15.88 -1.79 5.11
N PRO A 160 -16.82 -2.32 4.31
CA PRO A 160 -16.48 -3.19 3.18
C PRO A 160 -15.68 -2.52 2.05
N PHE A 161 -15.89 -1.21 1.84
CA PHE A 161 -15.26 -0.44 0.76
C PHE A 161 -14.86 0.95 1.26
N THR A 162 -13.96 1.61 0.53
CA THR A 162 -13.55 3.00 0.80
C THR A 162 -13.02 3.24 2.23
N SER A 163 -12.43 2.23 2.86
CA SER A 163 -11.83 2.36 4.21
C SER A 163 -10.71 3.40 4.27
N ASP A 164 -10.09 3.71 3.13
CA ASP A 164 -9.03 4.72 3.00
C ASP A 164 -9.53 6.14 3.31
N GLU A 165 -10.72 6.51 2.83
CA GLU A 165 -11.23 7.88 2.98
C GLU A 165 -11.43 8.29 4.46
N PRO A 166 -12.13 7.53 5.30
CA PRO A 166 -12.25 7.88 6.72
C PRO A 166 -10.92 7.86 7.46
N PHE A 167 -10.03 6.93 7.14
CA PHE A 167 -8.68 6.90 7.71
C PHE A 167 -7.91 8.16 7.33
N MET A 168 -7.91 8.53 6.04
CA MET A 168 -7.26 9.74 5.54
C MET A 168 -7.82 11.00 6.19
N ASN A 169 -9.14 11.11 6.33
CA ASN A 169 -9.78 12.25 6.96
C ASN A 169 -9.31 12.40 8.42
N ALA A 170 -9.29 11.31 9.18
CA ALA A 170 -8.80 11.30 10.57
C ALA A 170 -7.31 11.70 10.66
N ILE A 171 -6.48 11.31 9.70
CA ILE A 171 -5.07 11.73 9.63
C ILE A 171 -4.95 13.22 9.27
N ILE A 172 -5.71 13.71 8.29
CA ILE A 172 -5.67 15.12 7.85
C ILE A 172 -6.13 16.07 8.96
N GLU A 173 -7.11 15.68 9.76
CA GLU A 173 -7.57 16.45 10.93
C GLU A 173 -6.46 16.69 11.94
N LYS A 174 -5.47 15.80 12.05
CA LYS A 174 -4.28 15.97 12.89
C LYS A 174 -3.27 16.97 12.31
N LYS A 175 -3.49 17.49 11.10
CA LYS A 175 -2.63 18.46 10.39
C LYS A 175 -1.18 17.98 10.23
N PRO A 176 -0.95 16.87 9.51
CA PRO A 176 0.40 16.32 9.30
C PRO A 176 1.31 17.32 8.59
N MET A 177 2.58 17.34 8.98
CA MET A 177 3.62 17.92 8.15
C MET A 177 3.88 16.96 6.97
N ALA A 178 3.44 17.35 5.78
CA ALA A 178 3.54 16.53 4.58
C ALA A 178 4.62 17.03 3.62
N VAL A 179 5.50 16.13 3.19
CA VAL A 179 6.44 16.34 2.08
C VAL A 179 5.88 15.70 0.81
N TRP A 180 6.03 16.40 -0.32
CA TRP A 180 5.48 15.97 -1.60
C TRP A 180 6.59 15.73 -2.61
N LEU A 181 6.68 14.50 -3.13
CA LEU A 181 7.64 14.08 -4.14
C LEU A 181 6.95 13.95 -5.50
N ASP A 182 7.43 14.70 -6.50
CA ASP A 182 6.87 14.64 -7.86
C ASP A 182 7.28 13.38 -8.64
N GLN A 183 8.15 12.57 -8.08
CA GLN A 183 8.62 11.35 -8.73
C GLN A 183 7.56 10.24 -8.62
N PRO A 184 7.17 9.59 -9.73
CA PRO A 184 6.34 8.40 -9.67
C PRO A 184 7.16 7.23 -9.13
N MET A 185 6.68 6.61 -8.05
CA MET A 185 7.35 5.53 -7.33
C MET A 185 6.55 4.24 -7.32
N TYR A 186 5.28 4.31 -7.68
CA TYR A 186 4.32 3.24 -7.52
C TYR A 186 3.53 3.02 -8.81
N PHE A 187 3.21 1.77 -9.09
CA PHE A 187 2.31 1.39 -10.17
C PHE A 187 1.01 0.88 -9.58
N TYR A 188 -0.07 1.54 -9.92
CA TYR A 188 -1.42 1.15 -9.56
C TYR A 188 -2.06 0.36 -10.70
N ASN A 189 -2.38 -0.90 -10.45
CA ASN A 189 -3.00 -1.81 -11.42
C ASN A 189 -4.52 -1.58 -11.50
N TYR A 190 -4.90 -0.44 -12.06
CA TYR A 190 -6.27 0.07 -12.06
C TYR A 190 -7.23 -0.82 -12.86
N MET A 191 -8.36 -1.17 -12.23
CA MET A 191 -9.46 -1.93 -12.84
C MET A 191 -9.02 -3.27 -13.46
N ARG A 192 -8.10 -3.97 -12.81
CA ARG A 192 -7.85 -5.37 -13.19
C ARG A 192 -9.12 -6.21 -13.03
N GLU A 193 -9.27 -7.23 -13.86
CA GLU A 193 -10.39 -8.16 -13.77
C GLU A 193 -10.54 -8.74 -12.36
N GLY A 194 -11.75 -8.68 -11.81
CA GLY A 194 -12.07 -9.15 -10.45
C GLY A 194 -11.58 -8.24 -9.30
N SER A 195 -11.03 -7.04 -9.59
CA SER A 195 -10.65 -6.09 -8.53
C SER A 195 -11.88 -5.53 -7.80
N GLN A 196 -11.68 -5.06 -6.56
CA GLN A 196 -12.75 -4.36 -5.82
C GLN A 196 -13.24 -3.11 -6.57
N THR A 197 -12.32 -2.37 -7.17
CA THR A 197 -12.63 -1.17 -7.97
C THR A 197 -13.51 -1.49 -9.16
N GLU A 198 -13.24 -2.58 -9.88
CA GLU A 198 -14.05 -3.02 -11.01
C GLU A 198 -15.46 -3.44 -10.59
N ARG A 199 -15.56 -4.24 -9.50
CA ARG A 199 -16.86 -4.70 -8.97
C ARG A 199 -17.72 -3.52 -8.53
N HIS A 200 -17.16 -2.57 -7.80
CA HIS A 200 -17.88 -1.38 -7.36
C HIS A 200 -18.32 -0.49 -8.52
N ALA A 201 -17.49 -0.34 -9.56
CA ALA A 201 -17.86 0.38 -10.76
C ALA A 201 -18.97 -0.30 -11.58
N ALA A 202 -19.10 -1.64 -11.50
CA ALA A 202 -20.18 -2.40 -12.11
C ALA A 202 -21.51 -2.23 -11.34
N GLU A 203 -21.46 -2.27 -10.02
CA GLU A 203 -22.62 -2.08 -9.14
C GLU A 203 -23.22 -0.66 -9.22
N ALA A 204 -22.39 0.36 -9.38
CA ALA A 204 -22.84 1.75 -9.52
C ALA A 204 -23.55 2.04 -10.86
N LYS A 205 -23.55 1.11 -11.81
CA LYS A 205 -24.22 1.22 -13.13
C LYS A 205 -25.57 0.51 -13.19
N THR A 206 -25.92 -0.23 -12.15
CA THR A 206 -27.24 -0.94 -11.99
C THR A 206 -28.17 -0.18 -11.08
#